data_254c73eb0c5c4e737d04ca9c4e49c5d9
#
_entry.id   254c73eb0c5c4e737d04ca9c4e49c5d9
#
_cell.length_a   1.000
_cell.length_b   1.000
_cell.length_c   1.000
_cell.angle_alpha   90.00
_cell.angle_beta   90.00
_cell.angle_gamma   90.00
#
_symmetry.space_group_name_H-M   'P 1'
#
loop_
_entity.id
_entity.type
_entity.pdbx_description
1 polymer ?
#
loop_
_entity_poly.entity_id
_entity_poly.type
_entity_poly.pdbx_seq_one_letter_code
_entity_poly.pdbx_strand_id
1 'polypeptide(L)'
;SPLDGVVGEIPFRVGSLVSPSSATPLTTVSDNSEMYVYFSMTERQILELVAQYGAENFLQKLPTVSLKLSDGSIYPLKGRIETVSGIIDTQTGSSNMRATFENPNRLLRSGGSGVIMIPMKNDHAILVPQKATYEIQDKKFVYVLNDDSTVTSTEITIASIDNGKEYMVTSGLKAGDRIVTEGVN
;
A
#
# COMPACT_ATOMS: atom_id res chain seq x y z
N SER A 1 9.80 -0.66 36.44
CA SER A 1 8.71 -0.51 35.50
C SER A 1 7.88 -1.78 35.48
N PRO A 2 6.57 -1.73 35.49
CA PRO A 2 5.72 -2.91 35.35
C PRO A 2 5.64 -3.40 33.89
N LEU A 3 6.21 -2.68 32.94
CA LEU A 3 6.20 -2.96 31.52
C LEU A 3 7.61 -2.95 30.95
N ASP A 4 7.87 -3.89 30.02
CA ASP A 4 9.05 -3.87 29.18
C ASP A 4 8.79 -2.92 28.01
N GLY A 5 9.74 -2.00 27.75
CA GLY A 5 9.53 -1.02 26.70
C GLY A 5 10.71 -0.10 26.49
N VAL A 6 10.56 0.86 25.58
CA VAL A 6 11.53 1.91 25.31
C VAL A 6 11.17 3.14 26.16
N VAL A 7 12.15 3.61 26.93
CA VAL A 7 12.02 4.81 27.75
C VAL A 7 12.17 6.04 26.85
N GLY A 8 11.22 6.94 26.92
CA GLY A 8 11.24 8.22 26.21
C GLY A 8 12.15 9.26 26.86
N GLU A 9 11.92 10.53 26.57
CA GLU A 9 12.65 11.61 27.17
C GLU A 9 12.38 11.72 28.68
N ILE A 10 13.41 12.13 29.42
CA ILE A 10 13.33 12.45 30.84
C ILE A 10 13.49 13.97 30.97
N PRO A 11 12.37 14.72 31.03
CA PRO A 11 12.42 16.20 31.06
C PRO A 11 12.96 16.76 32.37
N PHE A 12 13.01 15.95 33.42
CA PHE A 12 13.45 16.38 34.74
C PHE A 12 14.95 16.16 34.93
N ARG A 13 15.62 17.11 35.60
CA ARG A 13 17.03 17.03 35.97
C ARG A 13 17.19 16.68 37.45
N VAL A 14 18.38 16.24 37.82
CA VAL A 14 18.73 16.02 39.23
C VAL A 14 18.48 17.28 40.04
N GLY A 15 17.69 17.18 41.11
CA GLY A 15 17.26 18.29 41.94
C GLY A 15 15.89 18.90 41.57
N SER A 16 15.25 18.44 40.49
CA SER A 16 13.89 18.86 40.19
C SER A 16 12.88 18.25 41.17
N LEU A 17 11.92 19.05 41.61
CA LEU A 17 10.81 18.57 42.42
C LEU A 17 9.84 17.80 41.57
N VAL A 18 9.55 16.55 41.90
CA VAL A 18 8.58 15.71 41.26
C VAL A 18 7.51 15.28 42.26
N SER A 19 6.26 15.23 41.81
CA SER A 19 5.11 14.89 42.65
C SER A 19 4.17 14.00 41.85
N PRO A 20 3.42 13.08 42.48
CA PRO A 20 2.36 12.32 41.83
C PRO A 20 1.28 13.19 41.17
N SER A 21 1.13 14.43 41.62
CA SER A 21 0.19 15.41 41.05
C SER A 21 0.80 16.28 39.94
N SER A 22 2.05 16.06 39.55
CA SER A 22 2.66 16.77 38.43
C SER A 22 1.94 16.45 37.11
N ALA A 23 1.59 17.50 36.36
CA ALA A 23 0.94 17.35 35.04
C ALA A 23 1.87 16.69 34.00
N THR A 24 3.19 16.81 34.19
CA THR A 24 4.18 16.22 33.30
C THR A 24 4.70 14.91 33.89
N PRO A 25 4.61 13.78 33.19
CA PRO A 25 5.16 12.50 33.67
C PRO A 25 6.70 12.55 33.70
N LEU A 26 7.30 11.77 34.60
CA LEU A 26 8.77 11.63 34.68
C LEU A 26 9.39 11.16 33.37
N THR A 27 8.75 10.23 32.75
CA THR A 27 9.07 9.70 31.42
C THR A 27 7.88 8.90 30.90
N THR A 28 7.88 8.59 29.62
CA THR A 28 6.95 7.67 28.99
C THR A 28 7.67 6.38 28.66
N VAL A 29 7.03 5.26 28.89
CA VAL A 29 7.53 3.92 28.47
C VAL A 29 6.58 3.42 27.39
N SER A 30 7.11 3.14 26.21
CA SER A 30 6.34 2.64 25.09
C SER A 30 6.72 1.19 24.80
N ASP A 31 5.73 0.32 24.75
CA ASP A 31 5.91 -1.01 24.20
C ASP A 31 5.85 -0.93 22.68
N ASN A 32 6.97 -1.20 22.04
CA ASN A 32 7.11 -1.15 20.59
C ASN A 32 7.32 -2.56 20.00
N SER A 33 6.91 -3.61 20.69
CA SER A 33 7.00 -4.99 20.21
C SER A 33 6.09 -5.22 19.00
N GLU A 34 4.95 -4.55 18.99
CA GLU A 34 4.02 -4.49 17.86
C GLU A 34 3.76 -3.03 17.48
N MET A 35 3.64 -2.78 16.18
CA MET A 35 3.40 -1.45 15.66
C MET A 35 2.13 -1.40 14.84
N TYR A 36 1.30 -0.41 15.15
CA TYR A 36 0.08 -0.13 14.42
C TYR A 36 0.35 0.92 13.35
N VAL A 37 0.06 0.57 12.10
CA VAL A 37 0.17 1.47 10.97
C VAL A 37 -1.23 1.85 10.51
N TYR A 38 -1.55 3.13 10.60
CA TYR A 38 -2.82 3.69 10.15
C TYR A 38 -2.64 4.23 8.74
N PHE A 39 -3.57 3.88 7.86
CA PHE A 39 -3.58 4.35 6.48
C PHE A 39 -5.02 4.47 6.00
N SER A 40 -5.23 5.26 4.94
CA SER A 40 -6.57 5.47 4.38
C SER A 40 -6.65 4.81 3.00
N MET A 41 -7.82 4.26 2.70
CA MET A 41 -8.17 3.75 1.37
C MET A 41 -9.46 4.40 0.90
N THR A 42 -9.53 4.70 -0.39
CA THR A 42 -10.76 5.22 -1.00
C THR A 42 -11.85 4.14 -1.01
N GLU A 43 -13.10 4.57 -0.97
CA GLU A 43 -14.25 3.66 -1.07
C GLU A 43 -14.16 2.73 -2.28
N ARG A 44 -13.73 3.27 -3.44
CA ARG A 44 -13.54 2.49 -4.66
C ARG A 44 -12.54 1.34 -4.46
N GLN A 45 -11.39 1.61 -3.86
CA GLN A 45 -10.38 0.58 -3.59
C GLN A 45 -10.90 -0.49 -2.62
N ILE A 46 -11.68 -0.08 -1.62
CA ILE A 46 -12.29 -1.02 -0.67
C ILE A 46 -13.30 -1.92 -1.40
N LEU A 47 -14.16 -1.34 -2.25
CA LEU A 47 -15.12 -2.11 -3.04
C LEU A 47 -14.45 -3.09 -4.00
N GLU A 48 -13.34 -2.69 -4.65
CA GLU A 48 -12.53 -3.58 -5.49
C GLU A 48 -11.97 -4.77 -4.69
N LEU A 49 -11.45 -4.51 -3.48
CA LEU A 49 -10.99 -5.57 -2.58
C LEU A 49 -12.13 -6.48 -2.10
N VAL A 50 -13.27 -5.89 -1.73
CA VAL A 50 -14.45 -6.67 -1.33
C VAL A 50 -14.97 -7.54 -2.48
N ALA A 51 -14.98 -7.03 -3.71
CA ALA A 51 -15.35 -7.81 -4.88
C ALA A 51 -14.41 -8.99 -5.11
N GLN A 52 -13.11 -8.81 -4.86
CA GLN A 52 -12.09 -9.85 -5.05
C GLN A 52 -12.10 -10.91 -3.94
N TYR A 53 -12.21 -10.49 -2.68
CA TYR A 53 -12.06 -11.39 -1.52
C TYR A 53 -13.38 -11.80 -0.88
N GLY A 54 -14.49 -11.18 -1.29
CA GLY A 54 -15.83 -11.37 -0.74
C GLY A 54 -16.10 -10.52 0.51
N ALA A 55 -17.36 -10.17 0.74
CA ALA A 55 -17.75 -9.35 1.88
C ALA A 55 -17.69 -10.09 3.22
N GLU A 56 -18.00 -11.40 3.22
CA GLU A 56 -17.95 -12.22 4.43
C GLU A 56 -16.50 -12.49 4.84
N ASN A 57 -16.20 -12.17 6.10
CA ASN A 57 -14.85 -12.34 6.67
C ASN A 57 -13.75 -11.65 5.86
N PHE A 58 -14.07 -10.52 5.22
CA PHE A 58 -13.20 -9.75 4.35
C PHE A 58 -11.79 -9.58 4.93
N LEU A 59 -11.69 -9.12 6.19
CA LEU A 59 -10.40 -8.87 6.86
C LEU A 59 -9.52 -10.11 6.96
N GLN A 60 -10.14 -11.29 7.20
CA GLN A 60 -9.39 -12.54 7.34
C GLN A 60 -8.86 -13.08 6.01
N LYS A 61 -9.51 -12.71 4.91
CA LYS A 61 -9.14 -13.13 3.56
C LYS A 61 -8.14 -12.19 2.89
N LEU A 62 -7.95 -10.98 3.45
CA LEU A 62 -6.96 -10.05 2.94
C LEU A 62 -5.55 -10.66 3.01
N PRO A 63 -4.73 -10.43 1.98
CA PRO A 63 -3.35 -10.86 2.00
C PRO A 63 -2.56 -10.08 3.06
N THR A 64 -1.43 -10.63 3.47
CA THR A 64 -0.46 -9.90 4.28
C THR A 64 0.10 -8.73 3.48
N VAL A 65 0.33 -7.62 4.19
CA VAL A 65 0.80 -6.37 3.59
C VAL A 65 2.28 -6.14 3.86
N SER A 66 2.92 -5.38 3.01
CA SER A 66 4.30 -4.93 3.19
C SER A 66 4.32 -3.46 3.55
N LEU A 67 5.31 -3.06 4.34
CA LEU A 67 5.55 -1.67 4.69
C LEU A 67 6.83 -1.20 4.00
N LYS A 68 6.72 -0.18 3.16
CA LYS A 68 7.85 0.54 2.60
C LYS A 68 8.15 1.72 3.52
N LEU A 69 9.37 1.78 4.02
CA LEU A 69 9.83 2.82 4.94
C LEU A 69 10.14 4.12 4.19
N SER A 70 10.34 5.20 4.94
CA SER A 70 10.64 6.53 4.40
C SER A 70 11.96 6.60 3.61
N ASP A 71 12.91 5.70 3.89
CA ASP A 71 14.17 5.56 3.14
C ASP A 71 14.04 4.75 1.84
N GLY A 72 12.82 4.28 1.54
CA GLY A 72 12.52 3.46 0.38
C GLY A 72 12.74 1.96 0.57
N SER A 73 13.32 1.52 1.67
CA SER A 73 13.49 0.10 2.00
C SER A 73 12.16 -0.56 2.35
N ILE A 74 12.09 -1.87 2.15
CA ILE A 74 10.90 -2.65 2.52
C ILE A 74 11.17 -3.29 3.88
N TYR A 75 10.24 -3.09 4.83
CA TYR A 75 10.30 -3.74 6.12
C TYR A 75 10.25 -5.26 5.97
N PRO A 76 11.17 -6.03 6.60
CA PRO A 76 11.31 -7.46 6.32
C PRO A 76 10.13 -8.31 6.77
N LEU A 77 9.40 -7.87 7.82
CA LEU A 77 8.23 -8.59 8.31
C LEU A 77 6.96 -8.09 7.63
N LYS A 78 6.04 -9.01 7.39
CA LYS A 78 4.72 -8.69 6.82
C LYS A 78 3.76 -8.31 7.93
N GLY A 79 2.85 -7.40 7.62
CA GLY A 79 1.77 -7.02 8.51
C GLY A 79 0.43 -7.63 8.09
N ARG A 80 -0.54 -7.50 8.98
CA ARG A 80 -1.94 -7.88 8.73
C ARG A 80 -2.85 -6.70 8.93
N ILE A 81 -3.83 -6.54 8.05
CA ILE A 81 -4.90 -5.57 8.23
C ILE A 81 -5.89 -6.15 9.22
N GLU A 82 -6.10 -5.48 10.34
CA GLU A 82 -6.97 -5.96 11.41
C GLU A 82 -8.28 -5.19 11.51
N THR A 83 -8.25 -3.93 11.11
CA THR A 83 -9.41 -3.08 11.30
C THR A 83 -9.65 -2.21 10.06
N VAL A 84 -10.90 -2.13 9.66
CA VAL A 84 -11.42 -1.17 8.68
C VAL A 84 -12.49 -0.34 9.39
N SER A 85 -12.38 0.97 9.33
CA SER A 85 -13.44 1.84 9.85
C SER A 85 -14.73 1.61 9.06
N GLY A 86 -15.84 1.42 9.76
CA GLY A 86 -17.16 1.34 9.14
C GLY A 86 -17.71 2.68 8.65
N ILE A 87 -16.94 3.76 8.81
CA ILE A 87 -17.33 5.12 8.43
C ILE A 87 -16.40 5.60 7.33
N ILE A 88 -17.01 6.12 6.27
CA ILE A 88 -16.30 6.82 5.20
C ILE A 88 -16.28 8.31 5.55
N ASP A 89 -15.10 8.89 5.55
CA ASP A 89 -14.92 10.32 5.67
C ASP A 89 -15.48 11.00 4.41
N THR A 90 -16.53 11.79 4.58
CA THR A 90 -17.24 12.45 3.48
C THR A 90 -16.42 13.55 2.79
N GLN A 91 -15.37 14.07 3.42
CA GLN A 91 -14.51 15.09 2.83
C GLN A 91 -13.47 14.46 1.90
N THR A 92 -12.97 13.28 2.26
CA THR A 92 -11.89 12.60 1.52
C THR A 92 -12.38 11.41 0.70
N GLY A 93 -13.62 10.93 0.92
CA GLY A 93 -14.14 9.71 0.30
C GLY A 93 -13.35 8.46 0.68
N SER A 94 -12.70 8.47 1.83
CA SER A 94 -11.82 7.39 2.28
C SER A 94 -12.22 6.84 3.64
N SER A 95 -11.83 5.59 3.90
CA SER A 95 -11.97 4.94 5.21
C SER A 95 -10.61 4.63 5.79
N ASN A 96 -10.50 4.77 7.11
CA ASN A 96 -9.27 4.48 7.84
C ASN A 96 -9.15 2.99 8.12
N MET A 97 -7.96 2.49 7.90
CA MET A 97 -7.56 1.10 8.15
C MET A 97 -6.38 1.05 9.11
N ARG A 98 -6.25 -0.05 9.81
CA ARG A 98 -5.11 -0.33 10.68
C ARG A 98 -4.49 -1.67 10.31
N ALA A 99 -3.19 -1.66 10.09
CA ALA A 99 -2.39 -2.88 9.97
C ALA A 99 -1.45 -3.01 11.17
N THR A 100 -1.24 -4.24 11.62
CA THR A 100 -0.32 -4.58 12.71
C THR A 100 0.93 -5.23 12.15
N PHE A 101 2.08 -4.79 12.61
CA PHE A 101 3.40 -5.31 12.26
C PHE A 101 4.15 -5.71 13.53
N GLU A 102 4.69 -6.91 13.56
CA GLU A 102 5.65 -7.30 14.60
C GLU A 102 6.94 -6.48 14.47
N ASN A 103 7.52 -6.07 15.60
CA ASN A 103 8.70 -5.21 15.63
C ASN A 103 9.76 -5.72 16.64
N PRO A 104 10.25 -6.97 16.49
CA PRO A 104 11.18 -7.57 17.44
C PRO A 104 12.49 -6.80 17.54
N ASN A 105 12.95 -6.23 16.43
CA ASN A 105 14.20 -5.46 16.38
C ASN A 105 14.03 -3.98 16.74
N ARG A 106 12.80 -3.56 17.11
CA ARG A 106 12.47 -2.17 17.45
C ARG A 106 12.90 -1.14 16.40
N LEU A 107 12.92 -1.55 15.14
CA LEU A 107 13.27 -0.70 13.99
C LEU A 107 12.19 0.36 13.74
N LEU A 108 10.93 -0.06 13.83
CA LEU A 108 9.79 0.83 13.71
C LEU A 108 9.62 1.64 15.00
N ARG A 109 9.28 2.91 14.84
CA ARG A 109 9.06 3.84 15.96
C ARG A 109 7.74 4.57 15.78
N SER A 110 7.10 4.89 16.89
CA SER A 110 5.89 5.72 16.89
C SER A 110 6.18 7.09 16.27
N GLY A 111 5.26 7.59 15.45
CA GLY A 111 5.42 8.83 14.69
C GLY A 111 6.17 8.66 13.36
N GLY A 112 6.67 7.47 13.05
CA GLY A 112 7.23 7.17 11.73
C GLY A 112 6.18 7.17 10.63
N SER A 113 6.59 7.41 9.39
CA SER A 113 5.74 7.33 8.20
C SER A 113 6.26 6.30 7.21
N GLY A 114 5.35 5.79 6.39
CA GLY A 114 5.68 4.80 5.36
C GLY A 114 4.52 4.58 4.40
N VAL A 115 4.68 3.65 3.48
CA VAL A 115 3.66 3.28 2.50
C VAL A 115 3.29 1.82 2.68
N ILE A 116 2.00 1.55 2.87
CA ILE A 116 1.47 0.19 2.88
C ILE A 116 1.32 -0.30 1.43
N MET A 117 1.90 -1.46 1.15
CA MET A 117 1.76 -2.15 -0.12
C MET A 117 0.89 -3.39 0.08
N ILE A 118 -0.27 -3.39 -0.56
CA ILE A 118 -1.22 -4.50 -0.54
C ILE A 118 -1.02 -5.28 -1.84
N PRO A 119 -0.58 -6.56 -1.79
CA PRO A 119 -0.46 -7.35 -3.00
C PRO A 119 -1.86 -7.68 -3.54
N MET A 120 -2.09 -7.32 -4.79
CA MET A 120 -3.30 -7.72 -5.51
C MET A 120 -2.96 -8.84 -6.49
N LYS A 121 -3.68 -9.94 -6.41
CA LYS A 121 -3.53 -11.06 -7.32
C LYS A 121 -4.58 -10.95 -8.42
N ASN A 122 -4.12 -10.87 -9.64
CA ASN A 122 -4.98 -10.93 -10.82
C ASN A 122 -4.43 -11.97 -11.78
N ASP A 123 -5.04 -13.15 -11.77
CA ASP A 123 -4.58 -14.29 -12.57
C ASP A 123 -4.82 -14.11 -14.09
N HIS A 124 -5.56 -13.09 -14.49
CA HIS A 124 -5.89 -12.78 -15.89
C HIS A 124 -5.27 -11.47 -16.37
N ALA A 125 -4.38 -10.87 -15.60
CA ALA A 125 -3.76 -9.60 -15.95
C ALA A 125 -2.74 -9.79 -17.08
N ILE A 126 -2.86 -8.99 -18.13
CA ILE A 126 -1.82 -8.81 -19.14
C ILE A 126 -0.97 -7.62 -18.72
N LEU A 127 0.33 -7.86 -18.51
CA LEU A 127 1.27 -6.79 -18.16
C LEU A 127 1.95 -6.28 -19.43
N VAL A 128 1.93 -4.97 -19.65
CA VAL A 128 2.54 -4.30 -20.78
C VAL A 128 3.53 -3.26 -20.28
N PRO A 129 4.80 -3.27 -20.71
CA PRO A 129 5.75 -2.24 -20.35
C PRO A 129 5.22 -0.85 -20.75
N GLN A 130 5.34 0.14 -19.85
CA GLN A 130 4.85 1.50 -20.14
C GLN A 130 5.49 2.09 -21.38
N LYS A 131 6.78 1.77 -21.63
CA LYS A 131 7.50 2.19 -22.85
C LYS A 131 6.94 1.64 -24.17
N ALA A 132 6.13 0.56 -24.11
CA ALA A 132 5.48 -0.03 -25.27
C ALA A 132 4.11 0.60 -25.57
N THR A 133 3.70 1.59 -24.79
CA THR A 133 2.42 2.27 -24.94
C THR A 133 2.64 3.70 -25.37
N TYR A 134 1.68 4.24 -26.11
CA TYR A 134 1.59 5.66 -26.42
C TYR A 134 0.19 6.17 -26.11
N GLU A 135 0.08 7.49 -25.96
CA GLU A 135 -1.15 8.13 -25.52
C GLU A 135 -1.65 9.11 -26.56
N ILE A 136 -2.93 9.00 -26.88
CA ILE A 136 -3.64 9.95 -27.74
C ILE A 136 -4.94 10.32 -27.04
N GLN A 137 -5.12 11.61 -26.70
CA GLN A 137 -6.36 12.13 -26.11
C GLN A 137 -6.86 11.31 -24.90
N ASP A 138 -6.01 11.15 -23.89
CA ASP A 138 -6.30 10.40 -22.65
C ASP A 138 -6.55 8.89 -22.81
N LYS A 139 -6.34 8.34 -24.03
CA LYS A 139 -6.43 6.92 -24.32
C LYS A 139 -5.05 6.33 -24.57
N LYS A 140 -4.85 5.12 -24.08
CA LYS A 140 -3.59 4.40 -24.28
C LYS A 140 -3.72 3.35 -25.37
N PHE A 141 -2.66 3.28 -26.18
CA PHE A 141 -2.58 2.38 -27.33
C PHE A 141 -1.29 1.58 -27.30
N VAL A 142 -1.32 0.44 -27.94
CA VAL A 142 -0.16 -0.39 -28.26
C VAL A 142 -0.19 -0.78 -29.73
N TYR A 143 0.98 -1.04 -30.30
CA TYR A 143 1.08 -1.64 -31.62
C TYR A 143 1.11 -3.17 -31.49
N VAL A 144 0.09 -3.83 -32.01
CA VAL A 144 0.02 -5.28 -32.09
C VAL A 144 0.55 -5.73 -33.45
N LEU A 145 1.49 -6.67 -33.46
CA LEU A 145 2.03 -7.27 -34.65
C LEU A 145 1.13 -8.40 -35.11
N ASN A 146 0.58 -8.29 -36.31
CA ASN A 146 -0.24 -9.30 -36.95
C ASN A 146 0.63 -10.39 -37.63
N ASP A 147 0.01 -11.51 -37.98
CA ASP A 147 0.70 -12.62 -38.63
C ASP A 147 1.21 -12.26 -40.04
N ASP A 148 0.62 -11.28 -40.70
CA ASP A 148 1.03 -10.75 -42.00
C ASP A 148 2.19 -9.73 -41.93
N SER A 149 2.82 -9.60 -40.75
CA SER A 149 3.89 -8.64 -40.47
C SER A 149 3.47 -7.17 -40.53
N THR A 150 2.18 -6.88 -40.52
CA THR A 150 1.67 -5.51 -40.31
C THR A 150 1.49 -5.21 -38.85
N VAL A 151 1.46 -3.93 -38.49
CA VAL A 151 1.17 -3.47 -37.11
C VAL A 151 -0.16 -2.76 -37.07
N THR A 152 -0.97 -3.08 -36.07
CA THR A 152 -2.25 -2.43 -35.82
C THR A 152 -2.20 -1.67 -34.51
N SER A 153 -2.61 -0.40 -34.54
CA SER A 153 -2.82 0.40 -33.33
C SER A 153 -4.07 -0.11 -32.59
N THR A 154 -3.89 -0.59 -31.37
CA THR A 154 -4.97 -1.17 -30.57
C THR A 154 -5.13 -0.35 -29.29
N GLU A 155 -6.35 0.15 -29.04
CA GLU A 155 -6.71 0.83 -27.80
C GLU A 155 -6.72 -0.18 -26.65
N ILE A 156 -6.07 0.18 -25.54
CA ILE A 156 -6.05 -0.64 -24.33
C ILE A 156 -6.67 0.11 -23.15
N THR A 157 -7.38 -0.63 -22.32
CA THR A 157 -7.81 -0.13 -21.01
C THR A 157 -6.87 -0.64 -19.95
N ILE A 158 -6.38 0.25 -19.11
CA ILE A 158 -5.47 -0.10 -18.01
C ILE A 158 -6.19 -0.03 -16.67
N ALA A 159 -5.74 -0.84 -15.70
CA ALA A 159 -6.16 -0.69 -14.33
C ALA A 159 -5.58 0.60 -13.73
N SER A 160 -6.29 1.16 -12.75
CA SER A 160 -5.85 2.38 -12.03
C SER A 160 -4.62 2.16 -11.14
N ILE A 161 -4.14 0.94 -11.02
CA ILE A 161 -2.98 0.57 -10.20
C ILE A 161 -1.88 0.10 -11.16
N ASP A 162 -0.71 0.74 -11.07
CA ASP A 162 0.50 0.34 -11.80
C ASP A 162 1.67 0.19 -10.84
N ASN A 163 2.74 -0.45 -11.29
CA ASN A 163 3.99 -0.60 -10.54
C ASN A 163 5.05 0.43 -10.94
N GLY A 164 4.67 1.44 -11.73
CA GLY A 164 5.56 2.47 -12.27
C GLY A 164 6.47 2.00 -13.40
N LYS A 165 6.36 0.74 -13.85
CA LYS A 165 7.13 0.17 -14.96
C LYS A 165 6.25 -0.47 -16.01
N GLU A 166 5.13 -1.06 -15.60
CA GLU A 166 4.22 -1.84 -16.43
C GLU A 166 2.79 -1.42 -16.14
N TYR A 167 1.97 -1.39 -17.16
CA TYR A 167 0.53 -1.25 -17.04
C TYR A 167 -0.13 -2.63 -16.97
N MET A 168 -1.09 -2.76 -16.07
CA MET A 168 -1.99 -3.90 -16.05
C MET A 168 -3.13 -3.61 -17.01
N VAL A 169 -3.17 -4.33 -18.15
CA VAL A 169 -4.20 -4.18 -19.16
C VAL A 169 -5.42 -5.04 -18.78
N THR A 170 -6.58 -4.41 -18.76
CA THR A 170 -7.86 -5.05 -18.43
C THR A 170 -8.67 -5.38 -19.68
N SER A 171 -8.45 -4.68 -20.79
CA SER A 171 -9.07 -4.97 -22.09
C SER A 171 -8.23 -4.42 -23.25
N GLY A 172 -8.49 -4.95 -24.46
CA GLY A 172 -7.82 -4.53 -25.68
C GLY A 172 -6.73 -5.51 -26.16
N LEU A 173 -6.20 -6.39 -25.29
CA LEU A 173 -5.22 -7.41 -25.65
C LEU A 173 -5.68 -8.80 -25.23
N LYS A 174 -5.13 -9.80 -25.89
CA LYS A 174 -5.28 -11.22 -25.56
C LYS A 174 -3.92 -11.81 -25.18
N ALA A 175 -3.95 -12.84 -24.36
CA ALA A 175 -2.74 -13.60 -24.06
C ALA A 175 -2.18 -14.23 -25.34
N GLY A 176 -0.89 -13.97 -25.62
CA GLY A 176 -0.23 -14.42 -26.83
C GLY A 176 -0.09 -13.36 -27.92
N ASP A 177 -0.76 -12.21 -27.79
CA ASP A 177 -0.56 -11.10 -28.73
C ASP A 177 0.90 -10.60 -28.68
N ARG A 178 1.46 -10.36 -29.85
CA ARG A 178 2.82 -9.79 -30.00
C ARG A 178 2.73 -8.29 -30.09
N ILE A 179 3.42 -7.59 -29.21
CA ILE A 179 3.42 -6.12 -29.20
C ILE A 179 4.81 -5.56 -29.50
N VAL A 180 4.83 -4.37 -30.08
CA VAL A 180 6.06 -3.61 -30.31
C VAL A 180 6.47 -2.94 -28.99
N THR A 181 7.70 -3.21 -28.53
CA THR A 181 8.19 -2.70 -27.23
C THR A 181 9.18 -1.53 -27.37
N GLU A 182 9.69 -1.26 -28.59
CA GLU A 182 10.63 -0.17 -28.86
C GLU A 182 10.31 0.49 -30.20
N GLY A 183 10.58 1.80 -30.32
CA GLY A 183 10.28 2.54 -31.53
C GLY A 183 8.81 2.95 -31.66
N VAL A 184 8.11 3.12 -30.56
CA VAL A 184 6.66 3.41 -30.50
C VAL A 184 6.37 4.92 -30.61
N ASN A 185 7.41 5.79 -30.48
CA ASN A 185 7.32 7.27 -30.58
C ASN A 185 7.77 7.75 -31.95
#